data_3153c8d86cf84f9f7a912637ee497142
#
_entry.id   3153c8d86cf84f9f7a912637ee497142
#
_cell.length_a   1.000
_cell.length_b   1.000
_cell.length_c   1.000
_cell.angle_alpha   90.00
_cell.angle_beta   90.00
_cell.angle_gamma   90.00
#
_symmetry.space_group_name_H-M   'P 1'
#
loop_
_entity.id
_entity.type
_entity.pdbx_description
1 polymer ?
#
loop_
_entity_poly.entity_id
_entity_poly.type
_entity_poly.pdbx_seq_one_letter_code
_entity_poly.pdbx_strand_id
1 'polypeptide(L)'
;MVYLLNENEISFPDPRDGEPNGLFAVGGDLSVPRLLLAYSHGIFPWYAFRKEDAYLDLCKEDGEPYIQWWCPMERFVIFPDEIHISHSMKQMMKKEEYNVTFCQDFKGVITNCGALREKEKGAWLGEHIIEAYTRLFDAGYAASVEVWKTENEAESPRLVGGLYGVCVGKCFIGESMFSLVPSASKLALIVLAKYMQQHGGRFIDCQLETPHLKSMGGRFISYDQYMEILKDS
;
A
#
# COMPACT_ATOMS: atom_id res chain seq x y z
N MET A 1 20.80 -9.22 -9.32
CA MET A 1 21.87 -8.69 -8.38
C MET A 1 21.16 -7.78 -7.37
N VAL A 2 21.52 -7.87 -6.06
CA VAL A 2 20.95 -7.00 -5.03
C VAL A 2 21.99 -5.92 -4.69
N TYR A 3 21.58 -4.65 -4.77
CA TYR A 3 22.44 -3.49 -4.51
C TYR A 3 22.33 -3.06 -3.05
N LEU A 4 23.44 -2.63 -2.44
CA LEU A 4 23.46 -1.98 -1.13
C LEU A 4 23.38 -0.47 -1.33
N LEU A 5 22.29 0.16 -0.83
CA LEU A 5 22.07 1.59 -0.93
C LEU A 5 22.86 2.36 0.14
N ASN A 6 23.42 3.50 -0.26
CA ASN A 6 24.05 4.44 0.66
C ASN A 6 22.96 5.25 1.40
N GLU A 7 23.10 5.39 2.72
CA GLU A 7 22.17 6.19 3.52
C GLU A 7 22.25 7.70 3.22
N ASN A 8 23.44 8.17 2.81
CA ASN A 8 23.70 9.60 2.57
C ASN A 8 23.41 10.05 1.12
N GLU A 9 23.08 9.12 0.23
CA GLU A 9 22.80 9.41 -1.17
C GLU A 9 21.40 8.90 -1.54
N ILE A 10 20.53 9.82 -1.98
CA ILE A 10 19.18 9.47 -2.41
C ILE A 10 19.21 9.10 -3.89
N SER A 11 19.51 7.84 -4.16
CA SER A 11 19.54 7.26 -5.51
C SER A 11 19.07 5.81 -5.48
N PHE A 12 18.64 5.31 -6.65
CA PHE A 12 18.36 3.90 -6.89
C PHE A 12 19.00 3.46 -8.20
N PRO A 13 19.54 2.24 -8.28
CA PRO A 13 19.92 1.61 -9.56
C PRO A 13 18.68 1.34 -10.41
N ASP A 14 18.86 0.95 -11.68
CA ASP A 14 17.74 0.54 -12.52
C ASP A 14 17.07 -0.74 -11.93
N PRO A 15 15.77 -0.71 -11.63
CA PRO A 15 15.08 -1.89 -11.10
C PRO A 15 15.11 -3.12 -12.00
N ARG A 16 15.33 -2.93 -13.32
CA ARG A 16 15.45 -4.02 -14.29
C ARG A 16 16.67 -4.90 -14.06
N ASP A 17 17.67 -4.40 -13.32
CA ASP A 17 18.88 -5.17 -12.96
C ASP A 17 18.68 -6.04 -11.70
N GLY A 18 17.49 -6.01 -11.11
CA GLY A 18 17.12 -6.74 -9.90
C GLY A 18 16.99 -8.26 -10.09
N GLU A 19 16.64 -8.94 -9.02
CA GLU A 19 16.35 -10.37 -9.03
C GLU A 19 15.01 -10.68 -9.73
N PRO A 20 14.83 -11.87 -10.28
CA PRO A 20 13.59 -12.25 -10.97
C PRO A 20 12.31 -12.12 -10.11
N ASN A 21 12.46 -12.22 -8.78
CA ASN A 21 11.35 -12.03 -7.83
C ASN A 21 11.01 -10.56 -7.56
N GLY A 22 11.83 -9.62 -8.06
CA GLY A 22 11.64 -8.18 -7.90
C GLY A 22 12.45 -7.52 -6.79
N LEU A 23 13.15 -8.27 -5.95
CA LEU A 23 14.12 -7.70 -4.98
C LEU A 23 15.34 -7.17 -5.74
N PHE A 24 15.70 -5.90 -5.56
CA PHE A 24 16.83 -5.35 -6.29
C PHE A 24 17.79 -4.52 -5.44
N ALA A 25 17.35 -4.00 -4.29
CA ALA A 25 18.23 -3.24 -3.41
C ALA A 25 17.88 -3.45 -1.93
N VAL A 26 18.86 -3.18 -1.06
CA VAL A 26 18.72 -3.20 0.39
C VAL A 26 19.41 -1.99 1.01
N GLY A 27 19.03 -1.63 2.24
CA GLY A 27 19.61 -0.49 2.96
C GLY A 27 18.97 0.84 2.61
N GLY A 28 19.72 1.93 2.74
CA GLY A 28 19.17 3.28 2.67
C GLY A 28 18.30 3.60 3.89
N ASP A 29 17.39 4.55 3.73
CA ASP A 29 16.51 5.05 4.78
C ASP A 29 15.04 5.14 4.32
N LEU A 30 14.12 5.49 5.22
CA LEU A 30 12.70 5.75 4.91
C LEU A 30 12.38 7.26 4.96
N SER A 31 13.31 8.10 4.51
CA SER A 31 13.06 9.54 4.38
C SER A 31 12.01 9.82 3.30
N VAL A 32 11.26 10.89 3.46
CA VAL A 32 10.25 11.32 2.48
C VAL A 32 10.86 11.46 1.07
N PRO A 33 12.04 12.11 0.87
CA PRO A 33 12.63 12.20 -0.46
C PRO A 33 12.98 10.85 -1.08
N ARG A 34 13.50 9.88 -0.30
CA ARG A 34 13.83 8.55 -0.82
C ARG A 34 12.56 7.76 -1.17
N LEU A 35 11.53 7.82 -0.32
CA LEU A 35 10.25 7.17 -0.59
C LEU A 35 9.60 7.75 -1.86
N LEU A 36 9.60 9.06 -2.04
CA LEU A 36 9.06 9.69 -3.25
C LEU A 36 9.83 9.29 -4.50
N LEU A 37 11.17 9.25 -4.43
CA LEU A 37 11.99 8.76 -5.53
C LEU A 37 11.67 7.30 -5.84
N ALA A 38 11.54 6.45 -4.82
CA ALA A 38 11.19 5.04 -4.99
C ALA A 38 9.84 4.90 -5.72
N TYR A 39 8.79 5.48 -5.19
CA TYR A 39 7.45 5.38 -5.77
C TYR A 39 7.34 5.95 -7.19
N SER A 40 8.07 7.02 -7.50
CA SER A 40 8.13 7.58 -8.85
C SER A 40 8.77 6.63 -9.88
N HIS A 41 9.45 5.59 -9.44
CA HIS A 41 10.06 4.54 -10.26
C HIS A 41 9.40 3.17 -10.08
N GLY A 42 8.22 3.12 -9.46
CA GLY A 42 7.52 1.87 -9.20
C GLY A 42 8.18 0.98 -8.14
N ILE A 43 9.10 1.55 -7.36
CA ILE A 43 9.83 0.87 -6.30
C ILE A 43 9.07 1.05 -4.98
N PHE A 44 9.03 0.02 -4.15
CA PHE A 44 8.42 0.11 -2.81
C PHE A 44 9.29 -0.58 -1.77
N PRO A 45 9.30 -0.11 -0.51
CA PRO A 45 10.01 -0.78 0.55
C PRO A 45 9.19 -1.96 1.08
N TRP A 46 9.89 -3.04 1.37
CA TRP A 46 9.34 -4.15 2.11
C TRP A 46 10.33 -4.55 3.19
N TYR A 47 9.85 -4.80 4.40
CA TYR A 47 10.71 -5.13 5.53
C TYR A 47 10.66 -6.63 5.79
N ALA A 48 11.83 -7.25 6.07
CA ALA A 48 11.86 -8.54 6.71
C ALA A 48 11.76 -8.32 8.24
N PHE A 49 10.71 -8.85 8.89
CA PHE A 49 10.32 -8.47 10.25
C PHE A 49 10.89 -9.30 11.35
N ARG A 50 11.39 -10.46 11.01
CA ARG A 50 12.04 -11.32 11.98
C ARG A 50 13.46 -11.51 11.56
N LYS A 51 14.37 -11.46 12.55
CA LYS A 51 15.75 -11.90 12.34
C LYS A 51 15.82 -13.30 11.72
N GLU A 52 14.81 -14.13 11.99
CA GLU A 52 14.66 -15.50 11.49
C GLU A 52 14.27 -15.58 10.01
N ASP A 53 13.55 -14.57 9.50
CA ASP A 53 13.12 -14.47 8.09
C ASP A 53 14.09 -13.63 7.25
N ALA A 54 15.03 -12.94 7.89
CA ALA A 54 16.06 -12.19 7.21
C ALA A 54 17.15 -13.16 6.71
N TYR A 55 17.43 -13.15 5.41
CA TYR A 55 18.64 -13.76 4.90
C TYR A 55 19.82 -13.11 5.60
N LEU A 56 20.73 -13.91 6.17
CA LEU A 56 21.90 -13.43 6.93
C LEU A 56 22.71 -12.38 6.17
N ASP A 57 22.73 -12.45 4.85
CA ASP A 57 23.42 -11.54 3.94
C ASP A 57 22.71 -10.19 3.78
N LEU A 58 21.47 -10.07 4.27
CA LEU A 58 20.61 -8.87 4.21
C LEU A 58 20.40 -8.23 5.58
N CYS A 59 21.27 -8.53 6.54
CA CYS A 59 21.28 -7.93 7.86
C CYS A 59 22.48 -6.99 8.03
N LYS A 60 22.28 -5.96 8.86
CA LYS A 60 23.36 -5.10 9.34
C LYS A 60 24.29 -5.87 10.28
N GLU A 61 25.45 -5.28 10.62
CA GLU A 61 26.42 -5.89 11.55
C GLU A 61 25.83 -6.19 12.94
N ASP A 62 24.86 -5.40 13.39
CA ASP A 62 24.10 -5.59 14.64
C ASP A 62 23.02 -6.67 14.55
N GLY A 63 22.85 -7.28 13.37
CA GLY A 63 21.85 -8.30 13.07
C GLY A 63 20.45 -7.78 12.81
N GLU A 64 20.25 -6.46 12.67
CA GLU A 64 18.97 -5.88 12.24
C GLU A 64 18.83 -6.01 10.71
N PRO A 65 17.64 -6.37 10.20
CA PRO A 65 17.42 -6.50 8.77
C PRO A 65 17.52 -5.14 8.07
N TYR A 66 18.11 -5.15 6.87
CA TYR A 66 18.04 -3.98 5.99
C TYR A 66 16.62 -3.76 5.48
N ILE A 67 16.28 -2.51 5.18
CA ILE A 67 15.13 -2.17 4.35
C ILE A 67 15.35 -2.87 2.99
N GLN A 68 14.36 -3.59 2.52
CA GLN A 68 14.37 -4.24 1.21
C GLN A 68 13.57 -3.40 0.23
N TRP A 69 14.12 -3.18 -0.96
CA TRP A 69 13.46 -2.42 -2.03
C TRP A 69 13.11 -3.36 -3.17
N TRP A 70 11.84 -3.33 -3.52
CA TRP A 70 11.23 -4.26 -4.46
C TRP A 70 10.63 -3.52 -5.66
N CYS A 71 10.81 -4.12 -6.83
CA CYS A 71 10.19 -3.67 -8.07
C CYS A 71 9.92 -4.87 -8.98
N PRO A 72 8.83 -5.62 -8.79
CA PRO A 72 8.46 -6.70 -9.71
C PRO A 72 8.22 -6.16 -11.13
N MET A 73 8.71 -6.90 -12.14
CA MET A 73 8.56 -6.52 -13.55
C MET A 73 7.15 -6.76 -14.09
N GLU A 74 6.33 -7.50 -13.37
CA GLU A 74 4.88 -7.61 -13.57
C GLU A 74 4.17 -7.05 -12.35
N ARG A 75 3.31 -6.06 -12.54
CA ARG A 75 2.64 -5.34 -11.48
C ARG A 75 1.16 -5.63 -11.46
N PHE A 76 0.64 -6.02 -10.31
CA PHE A 76 -0.78 -6.28 -10.15
C PHE A 76 -1.51 -4.98 -9.81
N VAL A 77 -2.42 -4.55 -10.70
CA VAL A 77 -3.13 -3.27 -10.57
C VAL A 77 -4.64 -3.44 -10.75
N ILE A 78 -5.41 -2.51 -10.19
CA ILE A 78 -6.84 -2.35 -10.46
C ILE A 78 -7.03 -1.03 -11.20
N PHE A 79 -7.69 -1.08 -12.37
CA PHE A 79 -8.14 0.12 -13.05
C PHE A 79 -9.47 0.58 -12.43
N PRO A 80 -9.59 1.86 -12.06
CA PRO A 80 -10.76 2.36 -11.33
C PRO A 80 -12.10 2.11 -12.03
N ASP A 81 -12.13 2.17 -13.36
CA ASP A 81 -13.30 1.92 -14.20
C ASP A 81 -13.62 0.44 -14.42
N GLU A 82 -12.65 -0.45 -14.16
CA GLU A 82 -12.79 -1.90 -14.30
C GLU A 82 -13.05 -2.61 -12.94
N ILE A 83 -13.18 -1.88 -11.83
CA ILE A 83 -13.37 -2.52 -10.52
C ILE A 83 -14.63 -3.36 -10.47
N HIS A 84 -14.48 -4.63 -10.13
CA HIS A 84 -15.62 -5.55 -9.99
C HIS A 84 -16.31 -5.38 -8.64
N ILE A 85 -17.61 -5.06 -8.67
CA ILE A 85 -18.44 -4.90 -7.47
C ILE A 85 -19.45 -6.05 -7.43
N SER A 86 -19.23 -7.01 -6.54
CA SER A 86 -20.12 -8.16 -6.36
C SER A 86 -21.53 -7.74 -5.92
N HIS A 87 -22.51 -8.63 -6.12
CA HIS A 87 -23.89 -8.37 -5.68
C HIS A 87 -23.98 -8.10 -4.16
N SER A 88 -23.27 -8.86 -3.35
CA SER A 88 -23.21 -8.65 -1.89
C SER A 88 -22.64 -7.29 -1.51
N MET A 89 -21.60 -6.80 -2.22
CA MET A 89 -21.06 -5.47 -2.01
C MET A 89 -22.05 -4.37 -2.41
N LYS A 90 -22.77 -4.56 -3.53
CA LYS A 90 -23.85 -3.62 -3.94
C LYS A 90 -24.96 -3.53 -2.89
N GLN A 91 -25.27 -4.63 -2.22
CA GLN A 91 -26.26 -4.63 -1.12
C GLN A 91 -25.70 -3.95 0.13
N MET A 92 -24.44 -4.21 0.50
CA MET A 92 -23.76 -3.57 1.64
C MET A 92 -23.71 -2.04 1.46
N MET A 93 -23.37 -1.57 0.26
CA MET A 93 -23.28 -0.14 -0.06
C MET A 93 -24.63 0.60 -0.01
N LYS A 94 -25.75 -0.12 -0.08
CA LYS A 94 -27.11 0.46 0.06
C LYS A 94 -27.54 0.61 1.52
N LYS A 95 -26.85 -0.04 2.44
CA LYS A 95 -27.12 0.06 3.87
C LYS A 95 -26.43 1.29 4.41
N GLU A 96 -27.13 2.13 5.13
CA GLU A 96 -26.60 3.34 5.76
C GLU A 96 -25.81 3.08 7.06
N GLU A 97 -25.44 1.81 7.28
CA GLU A 97 -24.68 1.39 8.48
C GLU A 97 -23.21 1.84 8.45
N TYR A 98 -22.70 2.17 7.25
CA TYR A 98 -21.29 2.50 7.05
C TYR A 98 -21.11 3.90 6.49
N ASN A 99 -20.29 4.69 7.16
CA ASN A 99 -19.77 5.94 6.62
C ASN A 99 -18.34 5.76 6.13
N VAL A 100 -18.00 6.36 4.99
CA VAL A 100 -16.64 6.27 4.42
C VAL A 100 -16.08 7.67 4.30
N THR A 101 -14.88 7.86 4.83
CA THR A 101 -14.16 9.13 4.80
C THR A 101 -12.79 8.99 4.14
N PHE A 102 -12.18 10.12 3.82
CA PHE A 102 -10.82 10.18 3.30
C PHE A 102 -9.96 11.03 4.23
N CYS A 103 -8.78 10.52 4.58
CA CYS A 103 -7.74 11.26 5.30
C CYS A 103 -8.19 11.86 6.65
N GLN A 104 -9.16 11.28 7.33
CA GLN A 104 -9.60 11.77 8.64
C GLN A 104 -8.88 11.10 9.81
N ASP A 105 -8.46 9.84 9.64
CA ASP A 105 -7.73 9.10 10.67
C ASP A 105 -6.67 8.17 10.04
N PHE A 106 -5.72 8.78 9.34
CA PHE A 106 -4.60 8.05 8.73
C PHE A 106 -3.86 7.18 9.75
N LYS A 107 -3.60 7.74 10.93
CA LYS A 107 -2.89 7.03 12.00
C LYS A 107 -3.69 5.83 12.52
N GLY A 108 -4.99 5.96 12.67
CA GLY A 108 -5.87 4.85 13.03
C GLY A 108 -5.86 3.75 11.98
N VAL A 109 -5.89 4.11 10.68
CA VAL A 109 -5.83 3.13 9.59
C VAL A 109 -4.51 2.37 9.58
N ILE A 110 -3.36 3.06 9.55
CA ILE A 110 -2.05 2.41 9.47
C ILE A 110 -1.75 1.55 10.69
N THR A 111 -2.14 1.99 11.89
CA THR A 111 -1.99 1.24 13.14
C THR A 111 -2.82 -0.05 13.12
N ASN A 112 -4.07 0.00 12.66
CA ASN A 112 -4.91 -1.19 12.54
C ASN A 112 -4.38 -2.17 11.48
N CYS A 113 -3.82 -1.67 10.38
CA CYS A 113 -3.13 -2.50 9.39
C CYS A 113 -1.94 -3.25 10.03
N GLY A 114 -1.12 -2.56 10.83
CA GLY A 114 0.01 -3.15 11.56
C GLY A 114 -0.44 -4.25 12.54
N ALA A 115 -1.41 -3.95 13.38
CA ALA A 115 -1.91 -4.88 14.39
C ALA A 115 -2.51 -6.17 13.82
N LEU A 116 -3.12 -6.14 12.62
CA LEU A 116 -3.60 -7.33 11.94
C LEU A 116 -2.46 -8.16 11.36
N ARG A 117 -1.46 -7.51 10.75
CA ARG A 117 -0.29 -8.19 10.19
C ARG A 117 0.56 -8.87 11.26
N GLU A 118 0.70 -8.26 12.42
CA GLU A 118 1.40 -8.87 13.57
C GLU A 118 0.76 -10.20 13.99
N LYS A 119 -0.57 -10.29 14.00
CA LYS A 119 -1.31 -11.53 14.27
C LYS A 119 -1.12 -12.61 13.20
N GLU A 120 -0.95 -12.22 11.95
CA GLU A 120 -0.77 -13.10 10.78
C GLU A 120 0.67 -13.63 10.63
N LYS A 121 1.56 -13.38 11.59
CA LYS A 121 2.99 -13.77 11.55
C LYS A 121 3.78 -13.20 10.35
N GLY A 122 3.44 -12.05 9.87
CA GLY A 122 4.10 -11.40 8.73
C GLY A 122 4.15 -9.88 8.88
N ALA A 123 4.43 -9.39 10.10
CA ALA A 123 4.38 -7.95 10.40
C ALA A 123 5.50 -7.17 9.73
N TRP A 124 5.30 -6.65 8.52
CA TRP A 124 6.22 -5.68 7.91
C TRP A 124 5.91 -4.21 8.30
N LEU A 125 4.84 -4.00 9.04
CA LEU A 125 4.38 -2.69 9.53
C LEU A 125 4.88 -2.43 10.96
N GLY A 126 6.19 -2.40 11.13
CA GLY A 126 6.81 -1.97 12.39
C GLY A 126 6.67 -0.45 12.61
N GLU A 127 7.05 0.00 13.81
CA GLU A 127 6.96 1.39 14.26
C GLU A 127 7.62 2.37 13.28
N HIS A 128 8.79 2.02 12.73
CA HIS A 128 9.52 2.83 11.74
C HIS A 128 8.76 3.06 10.44
N ILE A 129 7.99 2.07 9.98
CA ILE A 129 7.14 2.20 8.79
C ILE A 129 5.96 3.13 9.11
N ILE A 130 5.30 2.93 10.27
CA ILE A 130 4.19 3.79 10.68
C ILE A 130 4.64 5.26 10.74
N GLU A 131 5.80 5.54 11.33
CA GLU A 131 6.36 6.88 11.38
C GLU A 131 6.70 7.44 9.99
N ALA A 132 7.33 6.64 9.13
CA ALA A 132 7.73 7.06 7.79
C ALA A 132 6.51 7.43 6.93
N TYR A 133 5.47 6.60 6.94
CA TYR A 133 4.26 6.87 6.16
C TYR A 133 3.38 7.96 6.80
N THR A 134 3.46 8.16 8.12
CA THR A 134 2.85 9.32 8.76
C THR A 134 3.52 10.61 8.28
N ARG A 135 4.87 10.64 8.17
CA ARG A 135 5.58 11.79 7.57
C ARG A 135 5.21 12.02 6.10
N LEU A 136 5.00 10.95 5.31
CA LEU A 136 4.50 11.08 3.93
C LEU A 136 3.09 11.68 3.89
N PHE A 137 2.23 11.26 4.81
CA PHE A 137 0.87 11.80 4.93
C PHE A 137 0.89 13.27 5.32
N ASP A 138 1.67 13.66 6.32
CA ASP A 138 1.83 15.05 6.76
C ASP A 138 2.40 15.96 5.65
N ALA A 139 3.23 15.38 4.78
CA ALA A 139 3.76 16.05 3.59
C ALA A 139 2.80 16.09 2.39
N GLY A 140 1.62 15.47 2.50
CA GLY A 140 0.57 15.46 1.46
C GLY A 140 0.75 14.42 0.36
N TYR A 141 1.62 13.41 0.55
CA TYR A 141 1.91 12.38 -0.45
C TYR A 141 1.28 11.02 -0.15
N ALA A 142 0.66 10.85 1.01
CA ALA A 142 -0.08 9.64 1.34
C ALA A 142 -1.54 9.97 1.67
N ALA A 143 -2.41 8.99 1.53
CA ALA A 143 -3.83 9.14 1.83
C ALA A 143 -4.39 7.85 2.43
N SER A 144 -5.50 7.98 3.15
CA SER A 144 -6.25 6.86 3.70
C SER A 144 -7.74 6.94 3.33
N VAL A 145 -8.37 5.79 3.36
CA VAL A 145 -9.82 5.64 3.27
C VAL A 145 -10.28 4.91 4.52
N GLU A 146 -11.13 5.53 5.29
CA GLU A 146 -11.68 5.00 6.53
C GLU A 146 -13.09 4.47 6.33
N VAL A 147 -13.41 3.33 6.92
CA VAL A 147 -14.77 2.81 7.01
C VAL A 147 -15.20 2.79 8.47
N TRP A 148 -16.20 3.57 8.76
CA TRP A 148 -16.79 3.75 10.07
C TRP A 148 -18.11 3.02 10.17
N LYS A 149 -18.39 2.42 11.32
CA LYS A 149 -19.68 1.82 11.64
C LYS A 149 -20.23 2.44 12.92
N THR A 150 -21.50 2.84 12.87
CA THR A 150 -22.28 3.28 14.03
C THR A 150 -23.22 2.15 14.41
N GLU A 151 -23.12 1.63 15.63
CA GLU A 151 -24.01 0.55 16.11
C GLU A 151 -25.29 1.11 16.72
N ASN A 152 -25.23 2.29 17.36
CA ASN A 152 -26.36 3.02 17.92
C ASN A 152 -26.16 4.53 17.70
N GLU A 153 -27.24 5.28 17.53
CA GLU A 153 -27.19 6.76 17.34
C GLU A 153 -26.54 7.50 18.52
N ALA A 154 -26.49 6.91 19.70
CA ALA A 154 -25.87 7.48 20.89
C ALA A 154 -24.35 7.21 20.99
N GLU A 155 -23.78 6.38 20.12
CA GLU A 155 -22.39 6.01 20.16
C GLU A 155 -21.58 6.71 19.07
N SER A 156 -20.31 7.03 19.36
CA SER A 156 -19.38 7.54 18.36
C SER A 156 -19.08 6.46 17.31
N PRO A 157 -19.00 6.83 16.03
CA PRO A 157 -18.61 5.89 14.97
C PRO A 157 -17.28 5.19 15.30
N ARG A 158 -17.24 3.88 15.09
CA ARG A 158 -16.04 3.07 15.28
C ARG A 158 -15.36 2.79 13.93
N LEU A 159 -14.07 2.97 13.85
CA LEU A 159 -13.26 2.60 12.69
C LEU A 159 -13.22 1.06 12.57
N VAL A 160 -13.84 0.51 11.51
CA VAL A 160 -14.01 -0.94 11.31
C VAL A 160 -13.31 -1.49 10.09
N GLY A 161 -12.74 -0.64 9.27
CA GLY A 161 -11.96 -1.02 8.11
C GLY A 161 -11.34 0.18 7.45
N GLY A 162 -10.44 -0.06 6.52
CA GLY A 162 -9.79 1.00 5.78
C GLY A 162 -8.61 0.49 4.97
N LEU A 163 -8.01 1.40 4.24
CA LEU A 163 -6.76 1.21 3.53
C LEU A 163 -5.95 2.51 3.53
N TYR A 164 -4.65 2.39 3.32
CA TYR A 164 -3.79 3.55 3.08
C TYR A 164 -2.82 3.26 1.93
N GLY A 165 -2.26 4.33 1.38
CA GLY A 165 -1.27 4.24 0.32
C GLY A 165 -0.68 5.59 -0.03
N VAL A 166 0.19 5.59 -1.04
CA VAL A 166 0.94 6.74 -1.53
C VAL A 166 0.32 7.25 -2.83
N CYS A 167 0.20 8.56 -2.95
CA CYS A 167 -0.32 9.23 -4.14
C CYS A 167 0.86 9.64 -5.04
N VAL A 168 0.90 9.14 -6.27
CA VAL A 168 1.89 9.52 -7.27
C VAL A 168 1.15 9.99 -8.52
N GLY A 169 1.15 11.28 -8.77
CA GLY A 169 0.32 11.87 -9.82
C GLY A 169 -1.15 11.48 -9.63
N LYS A 170 -1.74 10.85 -10.65
CA LYS A 170 -3.11 10.31 -10.61
C LYS A 170 -3.20 8.82 -10.28
N CYS A 171 -2.11 8.24 -9.79
CA CYS A 171 -2.06 6.84 -9.38
C CYS A 171 -2.07 6.74 -7.85
N PHE A 172 -2.66 5.67 -7.33
CA PHE A 172 -2.66 5.35 -5.91
C PHE A 172 -1.93 4.04 -5.68
N ILE A 173 -0.85 4.07 -4.91
CA ILE A 173 -0.06 2.90 -4.56
C ILE A 173 -0.57 2.38 -3.23
N GLY A 174 -1.39 1.32 -3.25
CA GLY A 174 -2.02 0.76 -2.06
C GLY A 174 -1.02 -0.05 -1.23
N GLU A 175 -0.75 0.38 -0.03
CA GLU A 175 0.23 -0.24 0.87
C GLU A 175 -0.37 -1.35 1.72
N SER A 176 -1.47 -1.08 2.37
CA SER A 176 -2.14 -2.08 3.19
C SER A 176 -3.62 -1.74 3.41
N MET A 177 -4.37 -2.75 3.82
CA MET A 177 -5.77 -2.62 4.20
C MET A 177 -6.10 -3.51 5.39
N PHE A 178 -7.13 -3.14 6.14
CA PHE A 178 -7.64 -3.92 7.25
C PHE A 178 -9.16 -4.01 7.27
N SER A 179 -9.67 -5.06 7.91
CA SER A 179 -11.11 -5.27 8.14
C SER A 179 -11.32 -5.86 9.54
N LEU A 180 -12.05 -5.15 10.39
CA LEU A 180 -12.53 -5.66 11.68
C LEU A 180 -13.92 -6.29 11.56
N VAL A 181 -14.63 -5.96 10.47
CA VAL A 181 -15.92 -6.57 10.11
C VAL A 181 -15.87 -7.03 8.65
N PRO A 182 -16.66 -8.05 8.27
CA PRO A 182 -16.61 -8.61 6.92
C PRO A 182 -16.80 -7.54 5.84
N SER A 183 -15.91 -7.56 4.84
CA SER A 183 -15.95 -6.71 3.63
C SER A 183 -15.70 -5.21 3.84
N ALA A 184 -15.30 -4.74 5.01
CA ALA A 184 -15.03 -3.32 5.21
C ALA A 184 -13.86 -2.82 4.34
N SER A 185 -12.76 -3.57 4.22
CA SER A 185 -11.65 -3.21 3.30
C SER A 185 -12.06 -3.22 1.83
N LYS A 186 -12.98 -4.14 1.42
CA LYS A 186 -13.56 -4.11 0.08
C LYS A 186 -14.34 -2.83 -0.18
N LEU A 187 -15.12 -2.40 0.82
CA LEU A 187 -15.87 -1.15 0.73
C LEU A 187 -14.93 0.04 0.57
N ALA A 188 -13.86 0.12 1.37
CA ALA A 188 -12.84 1.16 1.24
C ALA A 188 -12.24 1.20 -0.18
N LEU A 189 -11.83 0.04 -0.71
CA LEU A 189 -11.22 -0.06 -2.04
C LEU A 189 -12.20 0.31 -3.17
N ILE A 190 -13.48 -0.08 -3.06
CA ILE A 190 -14.52 0.29 -4.03
C ILE A 190 -14.75 1.80 -4.02
N VAL A 191 -14.81 2.41 -2.83
CA VAL A 191 -15.03 3.86 -2.69
C VAL A 191 -13.83 4.63 -3.24
N LEU A 192 -12.60 4.18 -2.94
CA LEU A 192 -11.39 4.75 -3.54
C LEU A 192 -11.42 4.68 -5.07
N ALA A 193 -11.71 3.51 -5.63
CA ALA A 193 -11.77 3.35 -7.09
C ALA A 193 -12.82 4.27 -7.74
N LYS A 194 -14.01 4.38 -7.14
CA LYS A 194 -15.04 5.30 -7.63
C LYS A 194 -14.61 6.77 -7.54
N TYR A 195 -13.97 7.16 -6.45
CA TYR A 195 -13.43 8.50 -6.31
C TYR A 195 -12.36 8.77 -7.39
N MET A 196 -11.42 7.85 -7.58
CA MET A 196 -10.39 7.97 -8.61
C MET A 196 -10.99 8.03 -10.02
N GLN A 197 -11.99 7.20 -10.34
CA GLN A 197 -12.68 7.23 -11.62
C GLN A 197 -13.28 8.61 -11.92
N GLN A 198 -13.91 9.23 -10.92
CA GLN A 198 -14.52 10.55 -11.05
C GLN A 198 -13.50 11.69 -11.22
N HIS A 199 -12.26 11.50 -10.71
CA HIS A 199 -11.20 12.51 -10.71
C HIS A 199 -10.06 12.20 -11.69
N GLY A 200 -10.27 11.28 -12.63
CA GLY A 200 -9.30 10.94 -13.66
C GLY A 200 -8.12 10.13 -13.16
N GLY A 201 -8.32 9.39 -12.06
CA GLY A 201 -7.33 8.44 -11.54
C GLY A 201 -7.03 7.33 -12.53
N ARG A 202 -5.77 6.89 -12.58
CA ARG A 202 -5.27 5.99 -13.61
C ARG A 202 -5.29 4.52 -13.19
N PHE A 203 -4.66 4.18 -12.08
CA PHE A 203 -4.72 2.85 -11.48
C PHE A 203 -4.53 2.88 -9.96
N ILE A 204 -4.95 1.81 -9.31
CA ILE A 204 -4.61 1.44 -7.94
C ILE A 204 -3.58 0.32 -8.05
N ASP A 205 -2.34 0.59 -7.63
CA ASP A 205 -1.28 -0.41 -7.56
C ASP A 205 -1.48 -1.29 -6.32
N CYS A 206 -1.54 -2.58 -6.53
CA CYS A 206 -1.69 -3.58 -5.47
C CYS A 206 -0.41 -4.41 -5.28
N GLN A 207 0.65 -4.10 -6.00
CA GLN A 207 1.95 -4.75 -6.10
C GLN A 207 1.85 -6.23 -6.51
N LEU A 208 1.17 -7.05 -5.72
CA LEU A 208 1.08 -8.51 -5.88
C LEU A 208 -0.36 -8.99 -6.03
N GLU A 209 -0.53 -10.10 -6.75
CA GLU A 209 -1.83 -10.77 -6.85
C GLU A 209 -2.21 -11.40 -5.51
N THR A 210 -3.46 -11.19 -5.10
CA THR A 210 -4.12 -12.00 -4.08
C THR A 210 -5.48 -12.46 -4.61
N PRO A 211 -6.03 -13.60 -4.15
CA PRO A 211 -7.37 -14.03 -4.56
C PRO A 211 -8.44 -12.96 -4.35
N HIS A 212 -8.27 -12.16 -3.29
CA HIS A 212 -9.14 -11.04 -2.95
C HIS A 212 -9.09 -9.94 -4.04
N LEU A 213 -7.90 -9.43 -4.36
CA LEU A 213 -7.71 -8.36 -5.34
C LEU A 213 -8.07 -8.81 -6.75
N LYS A 214 -7.76 -10.07 -7.10
CA LYS A 214 -8.19 -10.68 -8.37
C LYS A 214 -9.72 -10.70 -8.50
N SER A 215 -10.44 -11.05 -7.42
CA SER A 215 -11.90 -11.05 -7.42
C SER A 215 -12.51 -9.65 -7.59
N MET A 216 -11.73 -8.62 -7.37
CA MET A 216 -12.13 -7.21 -7.53
C MET A 216 -11.72 -6.61 -8.88
N GLY A 217 -11.21 -7.43 -9.83
CA GLY A 217 -10.88 -6.99 -11.19
C GLY A 217 -9.41 -6.65 -11.40
N GLY A 218 -8.54 -6.96 -10.42
CA GLY A 218 -7.10 -6.77 -10.57
C GLY A 218 -6.50 -7.65 -11.66
N ARG A 219 -5.52 -7.12 -12.37
CA ARG A 219 -4.77 -7.79 -13.43
C ARG A 219 -3.32 -7.36 -13.49
N PHE A 220 -2.47 -8.17 -14.08
CA PHE A 220 -1.08 -7.82 -14.30
C PHE A 220 -0.91 -6.89 -15.49
N ILE A 221 0.03 -5.96 -15.35
CA ILE A 221 0.61 -5.15 -16.42
C ILE A 221 2.14 -5.24 -16.34
N SER A 222 2.84 -5.05 -17.45
CA SER A 222 4.30 -5.00 -17.45
C SER A 222 4.81 -3.74 -16.75
N TYR A 223 6.06 -3.79 -16.26
CA TYR A 223 6.73 -2.62 -15.68
C TYR A 223 6.77 -1.43 -16.65
N ASP A 224 6.99 -1.68 -17.94
CA ASP A 224 7.01 -0.61 -18.95
C ASP A 224 5.64 0.06 -19.10
N GLN A 225 4.57 -0.72 -19.17
CA GLN A 225 3.19 -0.19 -19.16
C GLN A 225 2.88 0.59 -17.86
N TYR A 226 3.31 0.05 -16.73
CA TYR A 226 3.15 0.72 -15.44
C TYR A 226 3.83 2.09 -15.43
N MET A 227 5.10 2.15 -15.88
CA MET A 227 5.88 3.39 -15.90
C MET A 227 5.37 4.40 -16.92
N GLU A 228 4.85 3.94 -18.07
CA GLU A 228 4.19 4.80 -19.05
C GLU A 228 3.00 5.53 -18.42
N ILE A 229 2.09 4.77 -17.79
CA ILE A 229 0.90 5.34 -17.13
C ILE A 229 1.29 6.26 -15.96
N LEU A 230 2.29 5.88 -15.17
CA LEU A 230 2.72 6.65 -13.99
C LEU A 230 3.33 8.00 -14.39
N LYS A 231 4.07 8.07 -15.51
CA LYS A 231 4.68 9.30 -16.01
C LYS A 231 3.67 10.28 -16.64
N ASP A 232 2.60 9.73 -17.22
CA ASP A 232 1.53 10.50 -17.85
C ASP A 232 0.43 10.94 -16.87
N SER A 233 0.62 10.72 -15.57
CA SER A 233 -0.40 10.92 -14.53
C SER A 233 -0.30 12.26 -13.77
#